data_f1751462b612a32176712d1f48c3d527
#
_entry.id   f1751462b612a32176712d1f48c3d527
#
_cell.length_a   1.000
_cell.length_b   1.000
_cell.length_c   1.000
_cell.angle_alpha   90.00
_cell.angle_beta   90.00
_cell.angle_gamma   90.00
#
_symmetry.space_group_name_H-M   'P 1'
#
loop_
_entity.id
_entity.type
_entity.pdbx_description
1 polymer ?
#
loop_
_entity_poly.entity_id
_entity_poly.type
_entity_poly.pdbx_seq_one_letter_code
_entity_poly.pdbx_strand_id
1 'polypeptide(L)'
;RDFCLSRGLGDVYKRQPQGIMAVVKMKNNSLSDMLAGNPLLILVENLQDPGNLGTILRMGEGAGVTGVIMSPNTVDIYNPKTIRSTMGSIFRVPFVYVQDFSEAVTQCQKAGVKVYAAHLDGKNTYLGEDYSTPTAFLIGNEGNGLTDGITKQADTLIRIPMQGEVESLNAAIACTILTYEAVRQRTI
;
A
#
# COMPACT_ATOMS: atom_id res chain seq x y z
N ARG A 1 -2.66 25.98 -7.61
CA ARG A 1 -2.52 25.91 -9.08
C ARG A 1 -3.91 25.83 -9.65
N ASP A 2 -4.18 26.72 -10.59
CA ASP A 2 -5.50 26.99 -11.13
C ASP A 2 -6.01 25.90 -12.05
N PHE A 3 -7.32 25.81 -12.09
CA PHE A 3 -8.09 24.83 -12.84
C PHE A 3 -7.96 25.11 -14.35
N CYS A 4 -7.52 24.14 -15.13
CA CYS A 4 -7.57 24.19 -16.58
C CYS A 4 -8.46 23.07 -17.14
N LEU A 5 -9.58 23.41 -17.76
CA LEU A 5 -10.39 22.50 -18.55
C LEU A 5 -9.81 22.46 -19.98
N SER A 6 -9.17 21.37 -20.36
CA SER A 6 -8.72 21.14 -21.72
C SER A 6 -9.60 20.07 -22.38
N ARG A 7 -10.40 20.48 -23.35
CA ARG A 7 -10.86 19.57 -24.41
C ARG A 7 -9.71 19.44 -25.39
N GLY A 8 -9.01 18.33 -25.40
CA GLY A 8 -7.91 18.25 -26.28
C GLY A 8 -7.22 16.91 -26.41
N LEU A 9 -6.00 16.95 -26.79
CA LEU A 9 -5.09 15.89 -27.19
C LEU A 9 -5.07 14.60 -26.33
N GLY A 10 -5.49 14.65 -25.07
CA GLY A 10 -5.60 13.46 -24.22
C GLY A 10 -6.70 12.48 -24.63
N ASP A 11 -7.72 12.95 -25.34
CA ASP A 11 -8.83 12.10 -25.80
C ASP A 11 -8.51 11.32 -27.09
N VAL A 12 -7.53 11.78 -27.84
CA VAL A 12 -7.13 11.16 -29.13
C VAL A 12 -6.48 9.79 -28.94
N TYR A 13 -5.83 9.55 -27.79
CA TYR A 13 -5.12 8.30 -27.50
C TYR A 13 -5.96 7.26 -26.75
N LYS A 14 -7.17 7.58 -26.35
CA LYS A 14 -8.05 6.64 -25.64
C LYS A 14 -9.07 6.05 -26.60
N ARG A 15 -9.18 4.72 -26.61
CA ARG A 15 -10.19 4.00 -27.41
C ARG A 15 -11.64 4.38 -27.03
N GLN A 16 -11.85 4.90 -25.80
CA GLN A 16 -13.15 5.40 -25.33
C GLN A 16 -12.91 6.61 -24.41
N PRO A 17 -12.94 7.84 -24.94
CA PRO A 17 -12.84 9.04 -24.14
C PRO A 17 -14.07 9.20 -23.24
N GLN A 18 -13.85 9.58 -21.99
CA GLN A 18 -14.95 9.80 -21.03
C GLN A 18 -15.57 11.21 -21.16
N GLY A 19 -15.07 12.04 -22.08
CA GLY A 19 -15.62 13.34 -22.42
C GLY A 19 -15.44 14.44 -21.37
N ILE A 20 -14.92 14.12 -20.18
CA ILE A 20 -14.68 15.07 -19.08
C ILE A 20 -13.28 14.87 -18.52
N MET A 21 -12.55 15.98 -18.36
CA MET A 21 -11.27 16.04 -17.66
C MET A 21 -11.34 17.10 -16.57
N ALA A 22 -10.83 16.76 -15.37
CA ALA A 22 -10.76 17.68 -14.25
C ALA A 22 -9.35 17.77 -13.70
N VAL A 23 -8.90 18.98 -13.37
CA VAL A 23 -7.70 19.21 -12.58
C VAL A 23 -8.14 19.40 -11.13
N VAL A 24 -7.55 18.59 -10.23
CA VAL A 24 -7.89 18.64 -8.81
C VAL A 24 -6.65 18.95 -7.98
N LYS A 25 -6.84 19.58 -6.83
CA LYS A 25 -5.75 19.84 -5.89
C LYS A 25 -5.30 18.51 -5.26
N MET A 26 -3.99 18.29 -5.23
CA MET A 26 -3.42 17.12 -4.54
C MET A 26 -3.67 17.22 -3.03
N LYS A 27 -4.07 16.11 -2.41
CA LYS A 27 -4.13 16.01 -0.95
C LYS A 27 -2.71 15.84 -0.41
N ASN A 28 -2.41 16.57 0.65
CA ASN A 28 -1.20 16.37 1.44
C ASN A 28 -1.63 15.67 2.73
N ASN A 29 -1.23 14.43 2.89
CA ASN A 29 -1.40 13.70 4.14
C ASN A 29 -0.06 13.66 4.87
N SER A 30 -0.09 13.62 6.20
CA SER A 30 1.12 13.43 7.00
C SER A 30 1.16 12.01 7.57
N LEU A 31 2.38 11.51 7.78
CA LEU A 31 2.57 10.21 8.43
C LEU A 31 1.96 10.24 9.85
N SER A 32 2.13 11.33 10.58
CA SER A 32 1.61 11.48 11.96
C SER A 32 0.10 11.32 12.05
N ASP A 33 -0.65 11.81 11.05
CA ASP A 33 -2.11 11.68 11.05
C ASP A 33 -2.56 10.22 10.86
N MET A 34 -1.76 9.42 10.13
CA MET A 34 -2.04 8.02 9.87
C MET A 34 -1.74 7.11 11.07
N LEU A 35 -0.94 7.59 12.04
CA LEU A 35 -0.53 6.81 13.23
C LEU A 35 -1.51 6.91 14.40
N ALA A 36 -2.58 7.70 14.26
CA ALA A 36 -3.52 7.93 15.37
C ALA A 36 -4.43 6.73 15.62
N GLY A 37 -4.74 6.46 16.88
CA GLY A 37 -5.71 5.45 17.32
C GLY A 37 -5.22 4.00 17.16
N ASN A 38 -5.99 3.15 16.49
CA ASN A 38 -5.63 1.76 16.18
C ASN A 38 -5.39 1.60 14.67
N PRO A 39 -4.26 2.10 14.14
CA PRO A 39 -4.03 2.14 12.71
C PRO A 39 -3.87 0.75 12.10
N LEU A 40 -4.32 0.63 10.85
CA LEU A 40 -3.99 -0.46 9.93
C LEU A 40 -3.27 0.16 8.74
N LEU A 41 -1.98 -0.08 8.63
CA LEU A 41 -1.12 0.58 7.65
C LEU A 41 -0.57 -0.41 6.62
N ILE A 42 -0.33 0.09 5.42
CA ILE A 42 0.41 -0.62 4.38
C ILE A 42 1.66 0.20 4.06
N LEU A 43 2.83 -0.40 4.21
CA LEU A 43 4.13 0.17 3.91
C LEU A 43 4.66 -0.48 2.63
N VAL A 44 4.84 0.30 1.58
CA VAL A 44 5.20 -0.21 0.25
C VAL A 44 6.61 0.19 -0.12
N GLU A 45 7.49 -0.80 -0.27
CA GLU A 45 8.89 -0.57 -0.67
C GLU A 45 9.10 -0.88 -2.15
N ASN A 46 9.44 0.15 -2.93
CA ASN A 46 9.90 0.05 -4.32
C ASN A 46 8.96 -0.71 -5.28
N LEU A 47 7.65 -0.70 -5.02
CA LEU A 47 6.66 -1.32 -5.90
C LEU A 47 6.66 -0.62 -7.27
N GLN A 48 6.71 -1.38 -8.37
CA GLN A 48 6.89 -0.84 -9.70
C GLN A 48 5.65 -0.94 -10.60
N ASP A 49 4.78 -1.92 -10.40
CA ASP A 49 3.57 -2.03 -11.25
C ASP A 49 2.46 -1.07 -10.80
N PRO A 50 2.04 -0.16 -11.69
CA PRO A 50 0.97 0.79 -11.40
C PRO A 50 -0.38 0.11 -11.10
N GLY A 51 -0.60 -1.09 -11.65
CA GLY A 51 -1.81 -1.88 -11.39
C GLY A 51 -1.84 -2.41 -9.97
N ASN A 52 -0.69 -2.89 -9.47
CA ASN A 52 -0.56 -3.37 -8.09
C ASN A 52 -0.79 -2.23 -7.10
N LEU A 53 -0.15 -1.07 -7.31
CA LEU A 53 -0.34 0.08 -6.41
C LEU A 53 -1.80 0.54 -6.39
N GLY A 54 -2.44 0.64 -7.55
CA GLY A 54 -3.86 1.01 -7.63
C GLY A 54 -4.78 -0.03 -6.98
N THR A 55 -4.46 -1.32 -7.09
CA THR A 55 -5.19 -2.41 -6.44
C THR A 55 -5.03 -2.35 -4.92
N ILE A 56 -3.82 -2.08 -4.41
CA ILE A 56 -3.56 -1.90 -2.97
C ILE A 56 -4.39 -0.75 -2.41
N LEU A 57 -4.44 0.40 -3.08
CA LEU A 57 -5.28 1.52 -2.63
C LEU A 57 -6.76 1.18 -2.63
N ARG A 58 -7.24 0.53 -3.70
CA ARG A 58 -8.65 0.12 -3.79
C ARG A 58 -9.02 -0.90 -2.71
N MET A 59 -8.18 -1.90 -2.50
CA MET A 59 -8.33 -2.87 -1.43
C MET A 59 -8.27 -2.19 -0.06
N GLY A 60 -7.32 -1.28 0.14
CA GLY A 60 -7.13 -0.54 1.38
C GLY A 60 -8.36 0.29 1.77
N GLU A 61 -9.07 0.89 0.80
CA GLU A 61 -10.35 1.54 1.06
C GLU A 61 -11.39 0.54 1.57
N GLY A 62 -11.55 -0.58 0.87
CA GLY A 62 -12.51 -1.61 1.26
C GLY A 62 -12.21 -2.25 2.62
N ALA A 63 -10.95 -2.31 3.00
CA ALA A 63 -10.48 -2.87 4.27
C ALA A 63 -10.42 -1.85 5.42
N GLY A 64 -10.67 -0.56 5.16
CA GLY A 64 -10.55 0.49 6.17
C GLY A 64 -9.10 0.79 6.59
N VAL A 65 -8.15 0.64 5.66
CA VAL A 65 -6.74 0.99 5.89
C VAL A 65 -6.60 2.48 6.20
N THR A 66 -5.91 2.80 7.28
CA THR A 66 -5.73 4.19 7.75
C THR A 66 -4.72 4.98 6.92
N GLY A 67 -3.78 4.30 6.25
CA GLY A 67 -2.83 4.94 5.36
C GLY A 67 -1.93 3.99 4.60
N VAL A 68 -1.45 4.47 3.44
CA VAL A 68 -0.44 3.81 2.62
C VAL A 68 0.82 4.66 2.59
N ILE A 69 1.92 4.12 3.07
CA ILE A 69 3.22 4.78 3.16
C ILE A 69 4.13 4.18 2.09
N MET A 70 4.68 5.00 1.23
CA MET A 70 5.43 4.56 0.06
C MET A 70 6.87 5.07 0.09
N SER A 71 7.81 4.20 -0.29
CA SER A 71 9.21 4.59 -0.50
C SER A 71 9.34 5.52 -1.71
N PRO A 72 10.46 6.29 -1.82
CA PRO A 72 10.64 7.26 -2.90
C PRO A 72 10.65 6.65 -4.30
N ASN A 73 11.09 5.38 -4.41
CA ASN A 73 11.21 4.66 -5.67
C ASN A 73 9.94 3.87 -6.04
N THR A 74 8.88 3.97 -5.25
CA THR A 74 7.58 3.37 -5.61
C THR A 74 6.99 4.11 -6.80
N VAL A 75 6.34 3.38 -7.70
CA VAL A 75 5.71 3.95 -8.90
C VAL A 75 4.79 5.13 -8.54
N ASP A 76 4.76 6.13 -9.41
CA ASP A 76 3.95 7.32 -9.20
C ASP A 76 2.46 6.99 -9.09
N ILE A 77 1.88 7.35 -7.95
CA ILE A 77 0.46 7.15 -7.65
C ILE A 77 -0.45 7.92 -8.63
N TYR A 78 0.06 9.01 -9.20
CA TYR A 78 -0.65 9.82 -10.19
C TYR A 78 -0.45 9.32 -11.63
N ASN A 79 0.30 8.23 -11.84
CA ASN A 79 0.35 7.57 -13.14
C ASN A 79 -1.08 7.23 -13.60
N PRO A 80 -1.48 7.53 -14.85
CA PRO A 80 -2.84 7.27 -15.35
C PRO A 80 -3.31 5.81 -15.21
N LYS A 81 -2.39 4.83 -15.26
CA LYS A 81 -2.72 3.42 -15.04
C LYS A 81 -3.03 3.16 -13.57
N THR A 82 -2.25 3.76 -12.64
CA THR A 82 -2.51 3.69 -11.20
C THR A 82 -3.86 4.31 -10.87
N ILE A 83 -4.10 5.55 -11.30
CA ILE A 83 -5.37 6.27 -11.05
C ILE A 83 -6.57 5.44 -11.49
N ARG A 84 -6.53 4.86 -12.71
CA ARG A 84 -7.61 4.00 -13.19
C ARG A 84 -7.82 2.77 -12.33
N SER A 85 -6.75 2.13 -11.87
CA SER A 85 -6.82 0.91 -11.06
C SER A 85 -7.40 1.17 -9.67
N THR A 86 -7.28 2.39 -9.13
CA THR A 86 -7.85 2.75 -7.83
C THR A 86 -9.36 2.81 -7.81
N MET A 87 -10.02 2.95 -8.96
CA MET A 87 -11.48 3.19 -9.06
C MET A 87 -11.97 4.33 -8.15
N GLY A 88 -11.14 5.36 -7.98
CA GLY A 88 -11.42 6.54 -7.16
C GLY A 88 -10.97 6.46 -5.70
N SER A 89 -10.44 5.33 -5.23
CA SER A 89 -9.91 5.18 -3.86
C SER A 89 -8.76 6.16 -3.55
N ILE A 90 -8.04 6.60 -4.57
CA ILE A 90 -6.98 7.63 -4.46
C ILE A 90 -7.47 8.94 -3.79
N PHE A 91 -8.75 9.24 -3.85
CA PHE A 91 -9.33 10.43 -3.23
C PHE A 91 -9.77 10.20 -1.77
N ARG A 92 -9.80 8.96 -1.30
CA ARG A 92 -10.37 8.58 -0.01
C ARG A 92 -9.35 7.96 0.94
N VAL A 93 -8.45 7.10 0.43
CA VAL A 93 -7.39 6.50 1.23
C VAL A 93 -6.25 7.50 1.43
N PRO A 94 -5.83 7.80 2.67
CA PRO A 94 -4.64 8.60 2.92
C PRO A 94 -3.38 7.88 2.41
N PHE A 95 -2.47 8.65 1.81
CA PHE A 95 -1.18 8.12 1.38
C PHE A 95 -0.08 9.17 1.47
N VAL A 96 1.15 8.72 1.59
CA VAL A 96 2.33 9.61 1.61
C VAL A 96 3.54 8.91 1.00
N TYR A 97 4.34 9.66 0.22
CA TYR A 97 5.71 9.28 -0.12
C TYR A 97 6.65 9.84 0.93
N VAL A 98 7.50 8.99 1.49
CA VAL A 98 8.50 9.40 2.48
C VAL A 98 9.89 9.40 1.85
N GLN A 99 10.75 10.34 2.22
CA GLN A 99 12.11 10.41 1.70
C GLN A 99 13.01 9.32 2.29
N ASP A 100 12.84 9.05 3.58
CA ASP A 100 13.53 7.95 4.30
C ASP A 100 12.50 6.93 4.76
N PHE A 101 12.44 5.82 4.03
CA PHE A 101 11.49 4.74 4.30
C PHE A 101 11.84 3.97 5.59
N SER A 102 13.14 3.82 5.88
CA SER A 102 13.63 3.19 7.11
C SER A 102 13.23 4.01 8.35
N GLU A 103 13.38 5.34 8.28
CA GLU A 103 12.92 6.20 9.37
C GLU A 103 11.39 6.17 9.53
N ALA A 104 10.64 6.06 8.44
CA ALA A 104 9.18 5.93 8.52
C ALA A 104 8.76 4.62 9.22
N VAL A 105 9.43 3.49 8.94
CA VAL A 105 9.23 2.22 9.67
C VAL A 105 9.50 2.42 11.17
N THR A 106 10.62 3.07 11.50
CA THR A 106 10.98 3.37 12.89
C THR A 106 9.95 4.25 13.58
N GLN A 107 9.38 5.24 12.89
CA GLN A 107 8.32 6.11 13.43
C GLN A 107 7.04 5.32 13.71
N CYS A 108 6.65 4.39 12.83
CA CYS A 108 5.52 3.48 13.09
C CYS A 108 5.75 2.69 14.38
N GLN A 109 6.94 2.08 14.54
CA GLN A 109 7.29 1.30 15.73
C GLN A 109 7.31 2.14 17.00
N LYS A 110 7.89 3.35 16.96
CA LYS A 110 7.87 4.30 18.09
C LYS A 110 6.45 4.72 18.50
N ALA A 111 5.52 4.73 17.54
CA ALA A 111 4.09 4.98 17.80
C ALA A 111 3.33 3.74 18.30
N GLY A 112 4.00 2.61 18.54
CA GLY A 112 3.40 1.36 19.03
C GLY A 112 2.75 0.52 17.92
N VAL A 113 3.01 0.82 16.66
CA VAL A 113 2.53 0.01 15.53
C VAL A 113 3.45 -1.18 15.33
N LYS A 114 2.92 -2.40 15.42
CA LYS A 114 3.65 -3.62 15.13
C LYS A 114 3.81 -3.82 13.62
N VAL A 115 5.05 -3.94 13.16
CA VAL A 115 5.40 -3.99 11.74
C VAL A 115 5.69 -5.43 11.33
N TYR A 116 4.90 -5.95 10.41
CA TYR A 116 5.01 -7.29 9.85
C TYR A 116 5.53 -7.24 8.43
N ALA A 117 6.57 -8.01 8.13
CA ALA A 117 7.05 -8.17 6.76
C ALA A 117 6.55 -9.47 6.14
N ALA A 118 5.91 -9.36 4.98
CA ALA A 118 5.59 -10.52 4.15
C ALA A 118 6.89 -11.04 3.51
N HIS A 119 7.40 -12.17 3.97
CA HIS A 119 8.68 -12.72 3.55
C HIS A 119 8.67 -14.23 3.47
N LEU A 120 9.39 -14.80 2.51
CA LEU A 120 9.45 -16.26 2.30
C LEU A 120 10.09 -16.99 3.49
N ASP A 121 11.10 -16.38 4.12
CA ASP A 121 11.78 -16.93 5.30
C ASP A 121 11.00 -16.75 6.61
N GLY A 122 9.77 -16.23 6.53
CA GLY A 122 8.91 -16.09 7.70
C GLY A 122 8.68 -17.45 8.37
N LYS A 123 9.05 -17.56 9.65
CA LYS A 123 8.85 -18.78 10.44
C LYS A 123 7.37 -18.95 10.81
N ASN A 124 6.69 -17.84 11.05
CA ASN A 124 5.29 -17.82 11.42
C ASN A 124 4.41 -17.69 10.19
N THR A 125 3.29 -18.41 10.19
CA THR A 125 2.24 -18.15 9.22
C THR A 125 1.49 -16.88 9.61
N TYR A 126 0.97 -16.15 8.64
CA TYR A 126 0.19 -14.94 8.90
C TYR A 126 -1.04 -15.19 9.80
N LEU A 127 -1.56 -16.42 9.87
CA LEU A 127 -2.71 -16.77 10.70
C LEU A 127 -2.38 -16.89 12.19
N GLY A 128 -1.10 -17.00 12.55
CA GLY A 128 -0.65 -17.18 13.94
C GLY A 128 -0.37 -15.89 14.70
N GLU A 129 -0.53 -14.74 14.06
CA GLU A 129 -0.22 -13.44 14.63
C GLU A 129 -1.47 -12.67 15.07
N ASP A 130 -1.31 -11.76 16.02
CA ASP A 130 -2.37 -10.87 16.48
C ASP A 130 -2.31 -9.51 15.76
N TYR A 131 -3.34 -9.20 14.97
CA TYR A 131 -3.52 -7.95 14.24
C TYR A 131 -4.63 -7.07 14.82
N SER A 132 -5.16 -7.39 15.98
CA SER A 132 -6.20 -6.60 16.65
C SER A 132 -5.67 -5.25 17.15
N THR A 133 -4.36 -5.16 17.37
CA THR A 133 -3.62 -3.96 17.80
C THR A 133 -3.12 -3.13 16.60
N PRO A 134 -2.52 -1.93 16.82
CA PRO A 134 -1.91 -1.14 15.75
C PRO A 134 -0.95 -1.97 14.90
N THR A 135 -1.22 -2.05 13.60
CA THR A 135 -0.57 -3.01 12.70
C THR A 135 -0.14 -2.34 11.39
N ALA A 136 1.04 -2.70 10.90
CA ALA A 136 1.52 -2.33 9.59
C ALA A 136 2.05 -3.55 8.83
N PHE A 137 1.74 -3.66 7.53
CA PHE A 137 2.28 -4.68 6.64
C PHE A 137 3.28 -4.07 5.67
N LEU A 138 4.52 -4.57 5.67
CA LEU A 138 5.55 -4.27 4.69
C LEU A 138 5.36 -5.14 3.46
N ILE A 139 5.24 -4.49 2.31
CA ILE A 139 5.09 -5.11 1.00
C ILE A 139 6.24 -4.65 0.11
N GLY A 140 6.99 -5.58 -0.43
CA GLY A 140 8.17 -5.30 -1.25
C GLY A 140 7.86 -5.19 -2.73
N ASN A 141 8.95 -5.01 -3.49
CA ASN A 141 8.97 -5.04 -4.95
C ASN A 141 8.54 -6.40 -5.50
N GLU A 142 7.90 -6.43 -6.66
CA GLU A 142 7.36 -7.65 -7.28
C GLU A 142 8.42 -8.69 -7.63
N GLY A 143 9.61 -8.27 -7.99
CA GLY A 143 10.71 -9.16 -8.38
C GLY A 143 11.69 -9.45 -7.26
N ASN A 144 12.04 -8.42 -6.47
CA ASN A 144 13.12 -8.50 -5.49
C ASN A 144 12.62 -8.59 -4.04
N GLY A 145 11.31 -8.44 -3.81
CA GLY A 145 10.77 -8.39 -2.45
C GLY A 145 11.20 -7.12 -1.68
N LEU A 146 11.29 -7.24 -0.37
CA LEU A 146 11.82 -6.22 0.52
C LEU A 146 13.34 -6.22 0.51
N THR A 147 13.96 -5.05 0.69
CA THR A 147 15.41 -4.99 0.91
C THR A 147 15.79 -5.62 2.25
N ASP A 148 17.01 -6.15 2.34
CA ASP A 148 17.53 -6.75 3.59
C ASP A 148 17.46 -5.79 4.78
N GLY A 149 17.71 -4.50 4.52
CA GLY A 149 17.65 -3.45 5.54
C GLY A 149 16.26 -3.31 6.14
N ILE A 150 15.25 -3.21 5.31
CA ILE A 150 13.85 -3.08 5.73
C ILE A 150 13.33 -4.39 6.32
N THR A 151 13.70 -5.54 5.74
CA THR A 151 13.33 -6.85 6.27
C THR A 151 13.80 -7.04 7.72
N LYS A 152 15.03 -6.60 8.03
CA LYS A 152 15.61 -6.68 9.40
C LYS A 152 14.97 -5.71 10.40
N GLN A 153 14.33 -4.65 9.93
CA GLN A 153 13.60 -3.70 10.79
C GLN A 153 12.20 -4.18 11.19
N ALA A 154 11.64 -5.13 10.46
CA ALA A 154 10.32 -5.67 10.79
C ALA A 154 10.35 -6.36 12.16
N ASP A 155 9.29 -6.16 12.95
CA ASP A 155 9.14 -6.84 14.25
C ASP A 155 8.90 -8.34 14.07
N THR A 156 8.25 -8.74 12.98
CA THR A 156 7.96 -10.15 12.68
C THR A 156 7.94 -10.39 11.18
N LEU A 157 8.62 -11.46 10.76
CA LEU A 157 8.51 -12.00 9.40
C LEU A 157 7.37 -13.01 9.37
N ILE A 158 6.41 -12.78 8.49
CA ILE A 158 5.25 -13.66 8.29
C ILE A 158 5.21 -14.19 6.87
N ARG A 159 4.71 -15.40 6.70
CA ARG A 159 4.53 -15.99 5.37
C ARG A 159 3.08 -16.38 5.10
N ILE A 160 2.71 -16.31 3.84
CA ILE A 160 1.50 -16.92 3.30
C ILE A 160 1.91 -18.32 2.83
N PRO A 161 1.37 -19.42 3.39
CA PRO A 161 1.73 -20.77 2.99
C PRO A 161 1.35 -21.03 1.52
N MET A 162 2.28 -21.58 0.75
CA MET A 162 2.08 -21.98 -0.63
C MET A 162 1.96 -23.52 -0.69
N GLN A 163 0.96 -24.02 -1.42
CA GLN A 163 0.72 -25.47 -1.56
C GLN A 163 1.26 -26.04 -2.88
N GLY A 164 1.60 -25.17 -3.84
CA GLY A 164 2.13 -25.54 -5.14
C GLY A 164 3.60 -25.20 -5.30
N GLU A 165 4.06 -25.20 -6.57
CA GLU A 165 5.47 -24.90 -6.92
C GLU A 165 5.77 -23.41 -7.02
N VAL A 166 4.74 -22.54 -6.95
CA VAL A 166 4.96 -21.08 -6.97
C VAL A 166 5.59 -20.61 -5.67
N GLU A 167 6.64 -19.81 -5.78
CA GLU A 167 7.38 -19.30 -4.62
C GLU A 167 6.67 -18.15 -3.91
N SER A 168 5.94 -17.32 -4.66
CA SER A 168 5.28 -16.12 -4.13
C SER A 168 3.99 -15.78 -4.84
N LEU A 169 3.17 -14.94 -4.22
CA LEU A 169 1.98 -14.33 -4.82
C LEU A 169 2.32 -12.94 -5.39
N ASN A 170 1.46 -12.48 -6.30
CA ASN A 170 1.45 -11.08 -6.68
C ASN A 170 1.39 -10.18 -5.44
N ALA A 171 2.15 -9.08 -5.42
CA ALA A 171 2.30 -8.20 -4.26
C ALA A 171 0.95 -7.64 -3.75
N ALA A 172 0.04 -7.25 -4.65
CA ALA A 172 -1.28 -6.76 -4.25
C ALA A 172 -2.19 -7.87 -3.71
N ILE A 173 -2.05 -9.11 -4.20
CA ILE A 173 -2.77 -10.28 -3.68
C ILE A 173 -2.26 -10.63 -2.29
N ALA A 174 -0.95 -10.70 -2.09
CA ALA A 174 -0.36 -10.94 -0.77
C ALA A 174 -0.80 -9.87 0.23
N CYS A 175 -0.71 -8.59 -0.15
CA CYS A 175 -1.20 -7.48 0.64
C CYS A 175 -2.68 -7.63 1.03
N THR A 176 -3.51 -8.06 0.08
CA THR A 176 -4.94 -8.26 0.31
C THR A 176 -5.20 -9.34 1.36
N ILE A 177 -4.56 -10.50 1.25
CA ILE A 177 -4.72 -11.61 2.19
C ILE A 177 -4.37 -11.17 3.61
N LEU A 178 -3.22 -10.52 3.80
CA LEU A 178 -2.76 -10.06 5.10
C LEU A 178 -3.68 -8.99 5.70
N THR A 179 -4.07 -8.02 4.89
CA THR A 179 -4.93 -6.92 5.33
C THR A 179 -6.32 -7.42 5.74
N TYR A 180 -6.92 -8.32 4.97
CA TYR A 180 -8.25 -8.87 5.31
C TYR A 180 -8.21 -9.84 6.49
N GLU A 181 -7.09 -10.49 6.76
CA GLU A 181 -6.93 -11.22 8.02
C GLU A 181 -6.94 -10.26 9.23
N ALA A 182 -6.26 -9.11 9.12
CA ALA A 182 -6.34 -8.08 10.14
C ALA A 182 -7.77 -7.54 10.32
N VAL A 183 -8.48 -7.29 9.21
CA VAL A 183 -9.90 -6.88 9.25
C VAL A 183 -10.76 -7.94 9.97
N ARG A 184 -10.59 -9.22 9.63
CA ARG A 184 -11.32 -10.32 10.27
C ARG A 184 -11.13 -10.29 11.79
N GLN A 185 -9.88 -10.14 12.26
CA GLN A 185 -9.58 -10.11 13.71
C GLN A 185 -10.13 -8.87 14.42
N ARG A 186 -10.21 -7.72 13.73
CA ARG A 186 -10.71 -6.46 14.29
C ARG A 186 -12.23 -6.34 14.29
N THR A 187 -12.93 -7.20 13.56
CA THR A 187 -14.39 -7.16 13.39
C THR A 187 -15.10 -8.17 14.29
N ILE A 188 -14.37 -9.11 14.88
CA ILE A 188 -14.88 -10.09 15.84
C ILE A 188 -14.69 -9.58 17.28
#